data_398dbbaaea6ede1f2374a1846a0e7b62
#
_entry.id   398dbbaaea6ede1f2374a1846a0e7b62
#
_cell.length_a   1.000
_cell.length_b   1.000
_cell.length_c   1.000
_cell.angle_alpha   90.00
_cell.angle_beta   90.00
_cell.angle_gamma   90.00
#
_symmetry.space_group_name_H-M   'P 1'
#
loop_
_entity.id
_entity.type
_entity.pdbx_description
1 polymer ?
#
loop_
_entity_poly.entity_id
_entity_poly.type
_entity_poly.pdbx_seq_one_letter_code
_entity_poly.pdbx_strand_id
1 'polypeptide(L)'
;MAARHDILASMTRLAFVLFLLFPVAAGAQSFSVAFSKEVSAQPLDGRLLLVLSTNPSDEPRNQIDDTPRSQIVFGLTVDGWKPGEPAVIDASAWGYPIRSLKDVPAGEYFVQAVLNKYETFHRSDGKAIKMHMDQGEGQHWNISPGNLYSKPAKITVKPAGAPIAISLTGVIPPISVPADTKYIRHIRIQSAALTKFWGRPMFLGAAVLVPEGFDDHPHAHFPLIIFHDHFVSDFDGFRATPPDPDLKPDYSERFHLAGYNRIVQQEAYKFYQQWISPGFPRVLIVKIQHANPYYDDSYAVNSANVGPYGDAIENELVPAIEKQFHGIGQGWARFMYGGSTGGWESLAVQIFYPTHYNGTFAACPDPIDFHEYMNIDLYNDKNAFFLEGVHKRVPQPAMRDYLGHTLITTEDNNAYELALGDHGRSGEQFDIWQAVYGPVGEDGSPKPIFDKISGDIDHSVAAYWRQHYDLEAILERDWAKLGPQLEGKIHIYVGSDDTYFLNNAVYRMEDFLSTTKNPAYGGEVTYGPRAEHCWNGDPTLPNAYSRLHYNTQYLPKILDRIEKTAPKGADLKSWRY
;
A
#
# COMPACT_ATOMS: atom_id res chain seq x y z
N MET A 1 38.47 -3.10 -94.86
CA MET A 1 37.30 -3.48 -95.66
C MET A 1 36.28 -4.02 -94.71
N ALA A 2 35.35 -3.25 -94.34
CA ALA A 2 33.92 -3.14 -94.63
C ALA A 2 33.13 -4.46 -94.45
N ALA A 3 32.23 -4.43 -93.50
CA ALA A 3 30.80 -4.60 -93.75
C ALA A 3 30.02 -4.47 -92.44
N ARG A 4 29.11 -3.56 -92.47
CA ARG A 4 28.04 -3.36 -91.41
C ARG A 4 26.97 -4.40 -91.62
N HIS A 5 26.40 -4.88 -90.51
CA HIS A 5 25.02 -5.42 -90.51
C HIS A 5 24.25 -4.87 -89.32
N ASP A 6 23.24 -4.10 -89.64
CA ASP A 6 22.19 -3.62 -88.76
C ASP A 6 21.25 -4.77 -88.38
N ILE A 7 20.94 -4.97 -87.10
CA ILE A 7 19.81 -5.75 -86.65
C ILE A 7 19.00 -4.87 -85.68
N LEU A 8 17.79 -4.48 -86.10
CA LEU A 8 16.75 -3.89 -85.31
C LEU A 8 16.31 -4.87 -84.24
N ALA A 9 16.45 -4.49 -82.93
CA ALA A 9 15.85 -5.22 -81.87
C ALA A 9 14.63 -4.44 -81.34
N SER A 10 13.47 -5.06 -81.46
CA SER A 10 12.18 -4.62 -80.92
C SER A 10 12.20 -4.53 -79.39
N MET A 11 12.03 -3.34 -78.83
CA MET A 11 11.86 -3.14 -77.36
C MET A 11 10.40 -3.35 -76.99
N THR A 12 10.09 -4.51 -76.41
CA THR A 12 8.83 -4.76 -75.71
C THR A 12 8.96 -4.17 -74.30
N ARG A 13 8.26 -3.05 -74.00
CA ARG A 13 8.18 -2.47 -72.65
C ARG A 13 7.30 -3.33 -71.79
N LEU A 14 7.90 -4.11 -70.85
CA LEU A 14 7.23 -4.76 -69.77
C LEU A 14 7.02 -3.71 -68.65
N ALA A 15 5.79 -3.26 -68.46
CA ALA A 15 5.43 -2.42 -67.35
C ALA A 15 5.33 -3.29 -66.06
N PHE A 16 6.34 -3.20 -65.21
CA PHE A 16 6.28 -3.75 -63.86
C PHE A 16 5.37 -2.85 -63.01
N VAL A 17 4.13 -3.29 -62.76
CA VAL A 17 3.27 -2.66 -61.73
C VAL A 17 3.77 -3.14 -60.39
N LEU A 18 4.53 -2.27 -59.69
CA LEU A 18 4.96 -2.44 -58.32
C LEU A 18 3.73 -2.26 -57.42
N PHE A 19 3.08 -3.34 -56.99
CA PHE A 19 2.11 -3.30 -55.91
C PHE A 19 2.88 -2.98 -54.61
N LEU A 20 2.88 -1.70 -54.20
CA LEU A 20 3.24 -1.29 -52.88
C LEU A 20 2.18 -1.87 -51.93
N LEU A 21 2.46 -3.03 -51.35
CA LEU A 21 1.78 -3.53 -50.17
C LEU A 21 2.17 -2.59 -49.02
N PHE A 22 1.35 -1.56 -48.80
CA PHE A 22 1.39 -0.87 -47.53
C PHE A 22 0.97 -1.91 -46.46
N PRO A 23 1.79 -2.16 -45.43
CA PRO A 23 1.31 -2.93 -44.32
C PRO A 23 0.13 -2.15 -43.72
N VAL A 24 -1.07 -2.70 -43.89
CA VAL A 24 -2.21 -2.26 -43.06
C VAL A 24 -1.75 -2.55 -41.64
N ALA A 25 -1.42 -1.51 -40.89
CA ALA A 25 -1.20 -1.63 -39.46
C ALA A 25 -2.47 -2.29 -38.91
N ALA A 26 -2.38 -3.53 -38.48
CA ALA A 26 -3.50 -4.21 -37.85
C ALA A 26 -3.83 -3.39 -36.61
N GLY A 27 -4.95 -2.66 -36.64
CA GLY A 27 -5.41 -1.86 -35.50
C GLY A 27 -5.65 -2.78 -34.30
N ALA A 28 -5.38 -2.31 -33.09
CA ALA A 28 -5.75 -3.01 -31.88
C ALA A 28 -7.28 -3.05 -31.73
N GLN A 29 -7.81 -4.05 -30.98
CA GLN A 29 -9.17 -3.98 -30.49
C GLN A 29 -9.32 -2.71 -29.64
N SER A 30 -10.41 -1.97 -29.81
CA SER A 30 -10.73 -0.82 -28.98
C SER A 30 -12.07 -1.02 -28.24
N PHE A 31 -12.25 -0.26 -27.17
CA PHE A 31 -13.43 -0.31 -26.33
C PHE A 31 -14.02 1.09 -26.20
N SER A 32 -15.33 1.20 -26.39
CA SER A 32 -16.08 2.44 -26.27
C SER A 32 -16.97 2.36 -25.03
N VAL A 33 -16.56 3.04 -23.94
CA VAL A 33 -17.25 3.00 -22.67
C VAL A 33 -18.10 4.26 -22.51
N ALA A 34 -19.33 4.12 -22.02
CA ALA A 34 -20.21 5.24 -21.73
C ALA A 34 -21.05 4.99 -20.47
N PHE A 35 -21.59 6.04 -19.88
CA PHE A 35 -22.62 5.98 -18.84
C PHE A 35 -23.82 6.86 -19.21
N SER A 36 -24.99 6.55 -18.67
CA SER A 36 -26.20 7.30 -18.98
C SER A 36 -26.53 8.38 -17.94
N LYS A 37 -27.45 9.29 -18.27
CA LYS A 37 -27.94 10.32 -17.34
C LYS A 37 -28.65 9.75 -16.12
N GLU A 38 -29.19 8.54 -16.22
CA GLU A 38 -29.84 7.84 -15.11
C GLU A 38 -28.81 7.41 -14.04
N VAL A 39 -27.55 7.14 -14.44
CA VAL A 39 -26.46 6.79 -13.53
C VAL A 39 -25.82 8.06 -12.94
N SER A 40 -25.55 9.06 -13.76
CA SER A 40 -25.11 10.39 -13.33
C SER A 40 -25.58 11.45 -14.31
N ALA A 41 -26.26 12.47 -13.82
CA ALA A 41 -26.68 13.62 -14.64
C ALA A 41 -25.52 14.64 -14.82
N GLN A 42 -24.47 14.56 -14.02
CA GLN A 42 -23.32 15.47 -14.05
C GLN A 42 -22.14 14.83 -14.78
N PRO A 43 -21.27 15.64 -15.39
CA PRO A 43 -19.96 15.16 -15.84
C PRO A 43 -19.15 14.56 -14.69
N LEU A 44 -18.30 13.58 -15.00
CA LEU A 44 -17.49 12.85 -14.02
C LEU A 44 -16.02 12.98 -14.34
N ASP A 45 -15.22 13.03 -13.29
CA ASP A 45 -13.75 12.90 -13.34
C ASP A 45 -13.37 11.55 -12.74
N GLY A 46 -12.29 10.94 -13.20
CA GLY A 46 -11.81 9.71 -12.61
C GLY A 46 -10.84 8.91 -13.48
N ARG A 47 -10.49 7.74 -12.98
CA ARG A 47 -9.73 6.74 -13.71
C ARG A 47 -10.69 5.66 -14.23
N LEU A 48 -10.84 5.59 -15.54
CA LEU A 48 -11.60 4.54 -16.19
C LEU A 48 -10.69 3.32 -16.39
N LEU A 49 -11.03 2.21 -15.75
CA LEU A 49 -10.31 0.96 -15.78
C LEU A 49 -11.10 -0.06 -16.62
N LEU A 50 -10.41 -0.68 -17.59
CA LEU A 50 -10.94 -1.77 -18.40
C LEU A 50 -10.22 -3.06 -18.00
N VAL A 51 -10.97 -4.04 -17.52
CA VAL A 51 -10.43 -5.33 -17.10
C VAL A 51 -10.81 -6.42 -18.09
N LEU A 52 -9.83 -7.21 -18.50
CA LEU A 52 -10.01 -8.40 -19.36
C LEU A 52 -9.53 -9.62 -18.57
N SER A 53 -10.43 -10.56 -18.28
CA SER A 53 -10.13 -11.77 -17.54
C SER A 53 -10.41 -13.03 -18.35
N THR A 54 -9.56 -14.03 -18.24
CA THR A 54 -9.80 -15.40 -18.74
C THR A 54 -10.43 -16.30 -17.67
N ASN A 55 -10.54 -15.84 -16.43
CA ASN A 55 -11.05 -16.61 -15.29
C ASN A 55 -12.51 -16.25 -14.98
N PRO A 56 -13.47 -17.18 -15.10
CA PRO A 56 -14.88 -16.94 -14.84
C PRO A 56 -15.29 -17.06 -13.37
N SER A 57 -14.35 -17.31 -12.45
CA SER A 57 -14.68 -17.65 -11.05
C SER A 57 -15.18 -16.45 -10.22
N ASP A 58 -14.85 -15.23 -10.63
CA ASP A 58 -15.25 -13.99 -9.97
C ASP A 58 -15.43 -12.87 -11.01
N GLU A 59 -15.94 -11.71 -10.55
CA GLU A 59 -15.99 -10.50 -11.40
C GLU A 59 -14.58 -10.06 -11.79
N PRO A 60 -14.34 -9.67 -13.06
CA PRO A 60 -13.01 -9.26 -13.52
C PRO A 60 -12.34 -8.21 -12.63
N ARG A 61 -13.09 -7.23 -12.12
CA ARG A 61 -12.57 -6.17 -11.25
C ARG A 61 -11.95 -6.66 -9.94
N ASN A 62 -12.27 -7.88 -9.49
CA ASN A 62 -11.73 -8.48 -8.27
C ASN A 62 -10.52 -9.38 -8.54
N GLN A 63 -9.98 -9.38 -9.78
CA GLN A 63 -8.93 -10.29 -10.21
C GLN A 63 -7.65 -9.54 -10.63
N ILE A 64 -7.52 -8.30 -10.20
CA ILE A 64 -6.35 -7.46 -10.46
C ILE A 64 -5.53 -7.36 -9.19
N ASP A 65 -4.25 -7.71 -9.31
CA ASP A 65 -3.25 -7.62 -8.24
C ASP A 65 -1.88 -7.26 -8.82
N ASP A 66 -0.89 -7.01 -7.97
CA ASP A 66 0.47 -6.64 -8.33
C ASP A 66 1.35 -7.83 -8.74
N THR A 67 0.78 -9.05 -8.86
CA THR A 67 1.53 -10.26 -9.22
C THR A 67 1.53 -10.53 -10.72
N PRO A 68 2.48 -11.32 -11.23
CA PRO A 68 2.48 -11.75 -12.64
C PRO A 68 1.24 -12.59 -13.05
N ARG A 69 0.44 -13.03 -12.07
CA ARG A 69 -0.79 -13.80 -12.30
C ARG A 69 -2.04 -12.94 -12.37
N SER A 70 -1.90 -11.63 -12.19
CA SER A 70 -2.98 -10.67 -12.36
C SER A 70 -3.67 -10.83 -13.71
N GLN A 71 -4.97 -10.63 -13.73
CA GLN A 71 -5.68 -10.45 -15.00
C GLN A 71 -5.32 -9.09 -15.62
N ILE A 72 -5.73 -8.85 -16.87
CA ILE A 72 -5.27 -7.69 -17.63
C ILE A 72 -6.11 -6.47 -17.27
N VAL A 73 -5.47 -5.34 -16.97
CA VAL A 73 -6.11 -4.05 -16.75
C VAL A 73 -5.51 -2.97 -17.65
N PHE A 74 -6.35 -2.07 -18.17
CA PHE A 74 -5.96 -0.85 -18.90
C PHE A 74 -6.62 0.35 -18.27
N GLY A 75 -5.89 1.46 -18.12
CA GLY A 75 -6.40 2.67 -17.50
C GLY A 75 -6.40 3.88 -18.44
N LEU A 76 -7.47 4.67 -18.33
CA LEU A 76 -7.64 5.95 -19.02
C LEU A 76 -8.16 6.99 -18.03
N THR A 77 -7.46 8.11 -17.86
CA THR A 77 -7.98 9.23 -17.07
C THR A 77 -9.00 10.01 -17.87
N VAL A 78 -10.16 10.27 -17.28
CA VAL A 78 -11.25 11.07 -17.85
C VAL A 78 -11.47 12.32 -17.00
N ASP A 79 -11.70 13.45 -17.66
CA ASP A 79 -11.89 14.74 -17.03
C ASP A 79 -13.11 15.44 -17.65
N GLY A 80 -14.10 15.79 -16.83
CA GLY A 80 -15.36 16.36 -17.27
C GLY A 80 -16.16 15.46 -18.22
N TRP A 81 -16.02 14.16 -18.10
CA TRP A 81 -16.66 13.16 -18.97
C TRP A 81 -18.18 13.20 -18.84
N LYS A 82 -18.87 13.49 -19.96
CA LYS A 82 -20.31 13.74 -19.97
C LYS A 82 -21.11 12.47 -20.16
N PRO A 83 -22.33 12.38 -19.55
CA PRO A 83 -23.24 11.26 -19.79
C PRO A 83 -23.58 11.11 -21.28
N GLY A 84 -23.50 9.88 -21.79
CA GLY A 84 -23.73 9.54 -23.19
C GLY A 84 -22.55 9.78 -24.11
N GLU A 85 -21.50 10.46 -23.69
CA GLU A 85 -20.27 10.63 -24.45
C GLU A 85 -19.40 9.37 -24.33
N PRO A 86 -18.88 8.79 -25.44
CA PRO A 86 -18.03 7.63 -25.35
C PRO A 86 -16.60 8.01 -24.96
N ALA A 87 -16.05 7.34 -23.92
CA ALA A 87 -14.61 7.31 -23.66
C ALA A 87 -14.01 6.09 -24.39
N VAL A 88 -12.98 6.31 -25.18
CA VAL A 88 -12.37 5.26 -26.00
C VAL A 88 -11.06 4.81 -25.37
N ILE A 89 -11.01 3.51 -25.03
CA ILE A 89 -9.78 2.85 -24.60
C ILE A 89 -9.22 2.09 -25.81
N ASP A 90 -8.06 2.50 -26.27
CA ASP A 90 -7.36 1.96 -27.43
C ASP A 90 -5.89 1.60 -27.11
N ALA A 91 -5.07 1.39 -28.13
CA ALA A 91 -3.66 1.01 -27.97
C ALA A 91 -2.78 2.05 -27.26
N SER A 92 -3.28 3.27 -27.05
CA SER A 92 -2.57 4.32 -26.29
C SER A 92 -2.77 4.22 -24.78
N ALA A 93 -3.78 3.47 -24.33
CA ALA A 93 -4.02 3.24 -22.91
C ALA A 93 -2.91 2.37 -22.32
N TRP A 94 -2.46 2.77 -21.14
CA TRP A 94 -1.45 2.03 -20.40
C TRP A 94 -2.06 0.83 -19.69
N GLY A 95 -1.39 -0.32 -19.79
CA GLY A 95 -1.91 -1.57 -19.21
C GLY A 95 -0.91 -2.39 -18.42
N TYR A 96 -1.45 -3.35 -17.66
CA TYR A 96 -0.72 -4.34 -16.88
C TYR A 96 -1.46 -5.69 -16.88
N PRO A 97 -0.80 -6.85 -16.90
CA PRO A 97 0.63 -7.05 -17.16
C PRO A 97 1.01 -6.86 -18.64
N ILE A 98 0.02 -6.67 -19.50
CA ILE A 98 0.20 -6.36 -20.93
C ILE A 98 0.17 -4.86 -21.12
N ARG A 99 1.25 -4.28 -21.65
CA ARG A 99 1.46 -2.82 -21.74
C ARG A 99 0.53 -2.10 -22.71
N SER A 100 0.03 -2.77 -23.74
CA SER A 100 -0.84 -2.16 -24.76
C SER A 100 -1.89 -3.12 -25.26
N LEU A 101 -3.09 -2.62 -25.58
CA LEU A 101 -4.18 -3.41 -26.17
C LEU A 101 -3.78 -4.10 -27.50
N LYS A 102 -2.79 -3.59 -28.23
CA LYS A 102 -2.28 -4.23 -29.46
C LYS A 102 -1.61 -5.59 -29.19
N ASP A 103 -1.12 -5.79 -27.97
CA ASP A 103 -0.36 -6.97 -27.56
C ASP A 103 -1.25 -8.00 -26.84
N VAL A 104 -2.54 -7.69 -26.64
CA VAL A 104 -3.51 -8.62 -26.05
C VAL A 104 -3.77 -9.78 -27.03
N PRO A 105 -3.57 -11.04 -26.62
CA PRO A 105 -3.84 -12.19 -27.47
C PRO A 105 -5.29 -12.23 -27.94
N ALA A 106 -5.51 -12.61 -29.21
CA ALA A 106 -6.85 -12.87 -29.70
C ALA A 106 -7.47 -14.05 -28.94
N GLY A 107 -8.71 -13.93 -28.50
CA GLY A 107 -9.35 -14.97 -27.69
C GLY A 107 -10.64 -14.52 -27.03
N GLU A 108 -11.19 -15.40 -26.20
CA GLU A 108 -12.37 -15.12 -25.39
C GLU A 108 -11.95 -14.55 -24.02
N TYR A 109 -12.62 -13.50 -23.61
CA TYR A 109 -12.40 -12.81 -22.32
C TYR A 109 -13.74 -12.46 -21.67
N PHE A 110 -13.72 -12.36 -20.36
CA PHE A 110 -14.72 -11.64 -19.60
C PHE A 110 -14.22 -10.21 -19.43
N VAL A 111 -15.00 -9.24 -19.94
CA VAL A 111 -14.67 -7.81 -19.85
C VAL A 111 -15.54 -7.13 -18.80
N GLN A 112 -14.93 -6.23 -18.05
CA GLN A 112 -15.62 -5.31 -17.14
C GLN A 112 -14.93 -3.95 -17.16
N ALA A 113 -15.71 -2.87 -17.08
CA ALA A 113 -15.17 -1.53 -16.92
C ALA A 113 -15.62 -0.95 -15.57
N VAL A 114 -14.73 -0.19 -14.92
CA VAL A 114 -14.96 0.51 -13.67
C VAL A 114 -14.46 1.94 -13.80
N LEU A 115 -15.25 2.92 -13.37
CA LEU A 115 -14.78 4.28 -13.17
C LEU A 115 -14.48 4.49 -11.69
N ASN A 116 -13.20 4.59 -11.35
CA ASN A 116 -12.76 5.10 -10.05
C ASN A 116 -12.94 6.62 -10.05
N LYS A 117 -14.00 7.08 -9.38
CA LYS A 117 -14.41 8.49 -9.38
C LYS A 117 -13.43 9.35 -8.61
N TYR A 118 -13.13 10.53 -9.18
CA TYR A 118 -12.34 11.56 -8.51
C TYR A 118 -13.24 12.71 -8.07
N GLU A 119 -12.86 13.32 -6.96
CA GLU A 119 -13.39 14.58 -6.45
C GLU A 119 -12.28 15.63 -6.40
N THR A 120 -12.63 16.90 -6.43
CA THR A 120 -11.65 17.98 -6.35
C THR A 120 -11.37 18.34 -4.90
N PHE A 121 -10.11 18.36 -4.55
CA PHE A 121 -9.59 18.82 -3.26
C PHE A 121 -8.89 20.16 -3.44
N HIS A 122 -9.20 21.11 -2.58
CA HIS A 122 -8.60 22.45 -2.53
C HIS A 122 -7.67 22.51 -1.33
N ARG A 123 -6.40 22.16 -1.52
CA ARG A 123 -5.43 22.08 -0.43
C ARG A 123 -5.05 23.47 0.09
N SER A 124 -4.61 23.52 1.34
CA SER A 124 -4.20 24.76 2.02
C SER A 124 -2.95 25.42 1.40
N ASP A 125 -2.18 24.71 0.60
CA ASP A 125 -1.06 25.23 -0.19
C ASP A 125 -1.49 25.95 -1.48
N GLY A 126 -2.80 26.07 -1.71
CA GLY A 126 -3.40 26.71 -2.88
C GLY A 126 -3.51 25.81 -4.12
N LYS A 127 -3.12 24.54 -4.03
CA LYS A 127 -3.26 23.57 -5.13
C LYS A 127 -4.65 22.95 -5.14
N ALA A 128 -5.16 22.70 -6.35
CA ALA A 128 -6.39 21.93 -6.56
C ALA A 128 -6.04 20.62 -7.26
N ILE A 129 -6.36 19.50 -6.64
CA ILE A 129 -6.08 18.17 -7.17
C ILE A 129 -7.36 17.34 -7.25
N LYS A 130 -7.42 16.43 -8.22
CA LYS A 130 -8.55 15.51 -8.40
C LYS A 130 -8.11 14.11 -8.01
N MET A 131 -8.78 13.54 -7.01
CA MET A 131 -8.45 12.22 -6.45
C MET A 131 -9.70 11.51 -5.97
N HIS A 132 -9.60 10.22 -5.74
CA HIS A 132 -10.65 9.46 -5.07
C HIS A 132 -10.75 9.89 -3.59
N MET A 133 -11.98 9.96 -3.07
CA MET A 133 -12.24 10.18 -1.65
C MET A 133 -12.57 8.86 -0.99
N ASP A 134 -11.67 8.37 -0.14
CA ASP A 134 -11.91 7.19 0.68
C ASP A 134 -13.17 7.33 1.55
N GLN A 135 -13.98 6.32 1.61
CA GLN A 135 -15.22 6.26 2.37
C GLN A 135 -15.24 5.07 3.36
N GLY A 136 -14.07 4.45 3.60
CA GLY A 136 -13.87 3.31 4.47
C GLY A 136 -13.48 2.02 3.73
N GLU A 137 -13.19 2.11 2.42
CA GLU A 137 -12.70 0.99 1.61
C GLU A 137 -11.18 0.88 1.56
N GLY A 138 -10.44 1.86 2.10
CA GLY A 138 -8.98 1.87 2.06
C GLY A 138 -8.40 2.06 0.67
N GLN A 139 -8.99 2.94 -0.16
CA GLN A 139 -8.59 3.22 -1.54
C GLN A 139 -8.69 2.02 -2.52
N HIS A 140 -9.38 0.95 -2.15
CA HIS A 140 -9.62 -0.19 -3.04
C HIS A 140 -10.64 0.16 -4.12
N TRP A 141 -10.16 0.62 -5.28
CA TRP A 141 -10.98 1.12 -6.41
C TRP A 141 -12.08 0.16 -6.87
N ASN A 142 -11.88 -1.15 -6.74
CA ASN A 142 -12.82 -2.18 -7.17
C ASN A 142 -14.06 -2.30 -6.28
N ILE A 143 -14.00 -1.79 -5.05
CA ILE A 143 -15.09 -1.78 -4.07
C ILE A 143 -15.44 -0.39 -3.55
N SER A 144 -14.81 0.66 -4.04
CA SER A 144 -15.00 2.04 -3.57
C SER A 144 -16.43 2.54 -3.80
N PRO A 145 -17.13 2.99 -2.73
CA PRO A 145 -18.50 3.47 -2.83
C PRO A 145 -18.67 4.60 -3.82
N GLY A 146 -19.72 4.50 -4.63
CA GLY A 146 -20.05 5.51 -5.64
C GLY A 146 -19.28 5.36 -6.96
N ASN A 147 -18.30 4.47 -7.05
CA ASN A 147 -17.67 4.11 -8.33
C ASN A 147 -18.68 3.46 -9.25
N LEU A 148 -18.56 3.78 -10.55
CA LEU A 148 -19.44 3.20 -11.56
C LEU A 148 -18.81 1.93 -12.14
N TYR A 149 -19.62 0.93 -12.42
CA TYR A 149 -19.13 -0.29 -13.05
C TYR A 149 -20.10 -0.87 -14.08
N SER A 150 -19.57 -1.64 -15.04
CA SER A 150 -20.36 -2.41 -15.97
C SER A 150 -20.62 -3.82 -15.43
N LYS A 151 -21.68 -4.47 -15.91
CA LYS A 151 -21.81 -5.91 -15.72
C LYS A 151 -20.70 -6.64 -16.51
N PRO A 152 -20.12 -7.74 -15.97
CA PRO A 152 -19.23 -8.58 -16.73
C PRO A 152 -19.90 -9.12 -18.01
N ALA A 153 -19.17 -9.13 -19.12
CA ALA A 153 -19.66 -9.64 -20.40
C ALA A 153 -18.58 -10.54 -21.05
N LYS A 154 -19.01 -11.66 -21.62
CA LYS A 154 -18.12 -12.51 -22.43
C LYS A 154 -17.97 -11.92 -23.82
N ILE A 155 -16.74 -11.70 -24.27
CA ILE A 155 -16.39 -11.11 -25.56
C ILE A 155 -15.34 -11.95 -26.28
N THR A 156 -15.16 -11.66 -27.58
CA THR A 156 -14.02 -12.17 -28.34
C THR A 156 -13.17 -10.98 -28.77
N VAL A 157 -11.92 -10.91 -28.28
CA VAL A 157 -10.90 -9.95 -28.73
C VAL A 157 -10.32 -10.43 -30.06
N LYS A 158 -10.27 -9.53 -31.06
CA LYS A 158 -9.71 -9.79 -32.38
C LYS A 158 -8.79 -8.65 -32.79
N PRO A 159 -7.65 -8.92 -33.45
CA PRO A 159 -6.87 -7.86 -34.08
C PRO A 159 -7.74 -7.05 -35.03
N ALA A 160 -7.68 -5.73 -34.97
CA ALA A 160 -8.48 -4.81 -35.78
C ALA A 160 -10.00 -5.06 -35.77
N GLY A 161 -10.54 -5.55 -34.65
CA GLY A 161 -11.98 -5.70 -34.45
C GLY A 161 -12.70 -4.34 -34.39
N ALA A 162 -14.01 -4.33 -34.68
CA ALA A 162 -14.85 -3.16 -34.42
C ALA A 162 -14.82 -2.80 -32.93
N PRO A 163 -14.95 -1.51 -32.54
CA PRO A 163 -15.00 -1.11 -31.16
C PRO A 163 -16.08 -1.86 -30.37
N ILE A 164 -15.74 -2.37 -29.19
CA ILE A 164 -16.68 -3.06 -28.30
C ILE A 164 -17.31 -2.01 -27.39
N ALA A 165 -18.64 -1.88 -27.43
CA ALA A 165 -19.37 -0.95 -26.60
C ALA A 165 -19.62 -1.52 -25.20
N ILE A 166 -19.34 -0.74 -24.15
CA ILE A 166 -19.56 -1.10 -22.75
C ILE A 166 -20.34 0.04 -22.07
N SER A 167 -21.35 -0.31 -21.29
CA SER A 167 -22.13 0.67 -20.52
C SER A 167 -21.91 0.49 -19.02
N LEU A 168 -21.50 1.55 -18.32
CA LEU A 168 -21.48 1.59 -16.87
C LEU A 168 -22.91 1.77 -16.36
N THR A 169 -23.46 0.76 -15.71
CA THR A 169 -24.86 0.73 -15.28
C THR A 169 -25.03 0.50 -13.78
N GLY A 170 -23.97 0.03 -13.10
CA GLY A 170 -23.94 -0.19 -11.67
C GLY A 170 -23.24 0.95 -10.94
N VAL A 171 -23.62 1.13 -9.68
CA VAL A 171 -22.94 2.00 -8.72
C VAL A 171 -22.56 1.15 -7.52
N ILE A 172 -21.31 1.21 -7.08
CA ILE A 172 -20.86 0.45 -5.89
C ILE A 172 -21.56 1.04 -4.65
N PRO A 173 -22.22 0.18 -3.84
CA PRO A 173 -22.99 0.65 -2.68
C PRO A 173 -22.07 1.15 -1.56
N PRO A 174 -22.60 1.93 -0.60
CA PRO A 174 -21.88 2.32 0.61
C PRO A 174 -21.43 1.11 1.43
N ILE A 175 -20.27 1.23 2.10
CA ILE A 175 -19.77 0.23 3.03
C ILE A 175 -20.58 0.27 4.32
N SER A 176 -20.86 -0.91 4.87
CA SER A 176 -21.47 -1.01 6.19
C SER A 176 -20.47 -0.65 7.27
N VAL A 177 -20.83 0.29 8.13
CA VAL A 177 -20.01 0.60 9.31
C VAL A 177 -20.10 -0.57 10.30
N PRO A 178 -18.98 -1.14 10.75
CA PRO A 178 -18.99 -2.19 11.76
C PRO A 178 -19.68 -1.73 13.04
N ALA A 179 -20.47 -2.61 13.64
CA ALA A 179 -21.09 -2.33 14.95
C ALA A 179 -20.13 -2.66 16.08
N ASP A 180 -20.21 -1.91 17.17
CA ASP A 180 -19.51 -2.24 18.40
C ASP A 180 -19.90 -3.63 18.92
N THR A 181 -18.90 -4.34 19.42
CA THR A 181 -19.09 -5.61 20.12
C THR A 181 -18.71 -5.45 21.60
N LYS A 182 -18.76 -6.53 22.38
CA LYS A 182 -18.26 -6.52 23.76
C LYS A 182 -16.79 -6.07 23.82
N TYR A 183 -15.98 -6.47 22.87
CA TYR A 183 -14.51 -6.28 22.91
C TYR A 183 -13.99 -5.29 21.89
N ILE A 184 -14.62 -5.14 20.74
CA ILE A 184 -14.19 -4.20 19.69
C ILE A 184 -15.14 -3.02 19.72
N ARG A 185 -14.58 -1.84 19.92
CA ARG A 185 -15.29 -0.56 19.94
C ARG A 185 -14.72 0.34 18.85
N HIS A 186 -15.51 1.28 18.37
CA HIS A 186 -15.08 2.19 17.31
C HIS A 186 -15.13 3.63 17.77
N ILE A 187 -14.20 4.43 17.26
CA ILE A 187 -14.20 5.88 17.40
C ILE A 187 -13.98 6.50 16.02
N ARG A 188 -14.66 7.60 15.75
CA ARG A 188 -14.44 8.42 14.56
C ARG A 188 -14.53 9.87 14.96
N ILE A 189 -13.49 10.64 14.61
CA ILE A 189 -13.41 12.08 14.87
C ILE A 189 -13.20 12.84 13.58
N GLN A 190 -13.71 14.06 13.50
CA GLN A 190 -13.31 14.98 12.44
C GLN A 190 -12.00 15.66 12.87
N SER A 191 -10.97 15.51 12.04
CA SER A 191 -9.69 16.17 12.27
C SER A 191 -9.75 17.63 11.81
N ALA A 192 -9.42 18.55 12.71
CA ALA A 192 -9.33 19.97 12.38
C ALA A 192 -8.12 20.27 11.48
N ALA A 193 -6.97 19.63 11.77
CA ALA A 193 -5.73 19.80 11.01
C ALA A 193 -5.89 19.32 9.57
N LEU A 194 -6.42 18.11 9.38
CA LEU A 194 -6.62 17.52 8.06
C LEU A 194 -7.73 18.22 7.27
N THR A 195 -8.83 18.61 7.94
CA THR A 195 -9.91 19.41 7.32
C THR A 195 -9.37 20.72 6.76
N LYS A 196 -8.49 21.39 7.51
CA LYS A 196 -7.83 22.62 7.05
C LYS A 196 -6.91 22.36 5.86
N PHE A 197 -6.12 21.29 5.90
CA PHE A 197 -5.19 20.98 4.82
C PHE A 197 -5.92 20.62 3.51
N TRP A 198 -6.92 19.75 3.58
CA TRP A 198 -7.63 19.23 2.40
C TRP A 198 -8.79 20.12 1.91
N GLY A 199 -9.12 21.21 2.65
CA GLY A 199 -10.20 22.14 2.30
C GLY A 199 -11.61 21.55 2.37
N ARG A 200 -11.78 20.41 3.06
CA ARG A 200 -13.06 19.71 3.26
C ARG A 200 -13.04 18.89 4.54
N PRO A 201 -14.19 18.47 5.09
CA PRO A 201 -14.22 17.61 6.26
C PRO A 201 -13.43 16.32 6.04
N MET A 202 -12.41 16.10 6.88
CA MET A 202 -11.59 14.90 6.91
C MET A 202 -11.69 14.26 8.29
N PHE A 203 -11.63 12.93 8.31
CA PHE A 203 -11.88 12.15 9.50
C PHE A 203 -10.74 11.19 9.78
N LEU A 204 -10.52 10.94 11.06
CA LEU A 204 -9.68 9.85 11.58
C LEU A 204 -10.57 8.91 12.38
N GLY A 205 -10.23 7.65 12.41
CA GLY A 205 -10.95 6.64 13.17
C GLY A 205 -10.03 5.64 13.85
N ALA A 206 -10.61 4.78 14.66
CA ALA A 206 -9.92 3.61 15.19
C ALA A 206 -10.89 2.51 15.58
N ALA A 207 -10.44 1.27 15.42
CA ALA A 207 -10.99 0.12 16.12
C ALA A 207 -10.17 -0.10 17.39
N VAL A 208 -10.84 -0.26 18.52
CA VAL A 208 -10.21 -0.39 19.84
C VAL A 208 -10.61 -1.71 20.46
N LEU A 209 -9.64 -2.60 20.67
CA LEU A 209 -9.83 -3.84 21.39
C LEU A 209 -9.70 -3.55 22.90
N VAL A 210 -10.83 -3.59 23.60
CA VAL A 210 -10.89 -3.32 25.05
C VAL A 210 -10.70 -4.62 25.85
N PRO A 211 -10.07 -4.58 27.04
CA PRO A 211 -9.80 -5.78 27.82
C PRO A 211 -11.07 -6.40 28.43
N GLU A 212 -10.99 -7.68 28.79
CA GLU A 212 -12.06 -8.34 29.55
C GLU A 212 -12.32 -7.57 30.86
N GLY A 213 -13.60 -7.36 31.20
CA GLY A 213 -14.01 -6.59 32.38
C GLY A 213 -13.94 -5.06 32.21
N PHE A 214 -13.71 -4.56 30.99
CA PHE A 214 -13.60 -3.11 30.71
C PHE A 214 -14.80 -2.32 31.26
N ASP A 215 -16.01 -2.76 30.95
CA ASP A 215 -17.24 -2.06 31.36
C ASP A 215 -17.51 -2.21 32.89
N ASP A 216 -16.94 -3.22 33.54
CA ASP A 216 -17.10 -3.48 34.99
C ASP A 216 -16.10 -2.66 35.86
N HIS A 217 -15.05 -2.11 35.23
CA HIS A 217 -13.99 -1.36 35.90
C HIS A 217 -13.85 0.08 35.38
N PRO A 218 -14.86 0.94 35.51
CA PRO A 218 -14.90 2.27 34.88
C PRO A 218 -13.84 3.26 35.42
N HIS A 219 -13.13 2.91 36.49
CA HIS A 219 -12.05 3.72 37.06
C HIS A 219 -10.64 3.18 36.76
N ALA A 220 -10.54 2.06 36.04
CA ALA A 220 -9.26 1.55 35.57
C ALA A 220 -8.74 2.40 34.41
N HIS A 221 -7.42 2.61 34.37
CA HIS A 221 -6.75 3.29 33.27
C HIS A 221 -5.72 2.35 32.66
N PHE A 222 -5.76 2.18 31.36
CA PHE A 222 -5.06 1.12 30.65
C PHE A 222 -3.84 1.65 29.87
N PRO A 223 -2.74 0.87 29.81
CA PRO A 223 -1.71 1.10 28.80
C PRO A 223 -2.30 1.03 27.40
N LEU A 224 -1.79 1.87 26.49
CA LEU A 224 -2.21 1.97 25.11
C LEU A 224 -1.16 1.36 24.19
N ILE A 225 -1.57 0.50 23.29
CA ILE A 225 -0.72 -0.08 22.25
C ILE A 225 -1.36 0.21 20.90
N ILE A 226 -0.65 0.90 20.02
CA ILE A 226 -1.10 1.15 18.65
C ILE A 226 -0.50 0.07 17.75
N PHE A 227 -1.36 -0.67 17.09
CA PHE A 227 -1.01 -1.58 16.01
C PHE A 227 -1.14 -0.83 14.69
N HIS A 228 0.00 -0.42 14.15
CA HIS A 228 0.09 0.15 12.81
C HIS A 228 0.00 -0.96 11.77
N ASP A 229 -0.85 -0.78 10.79
CA ASP A 229 -1.10 -1.76 9.73
C ASP A 229 -1.79 -1.05 8.56
N HIS A 230 -1.68 -1.63 7.36
CA HIS A 230 -2.57 -1.29 6.25
C HIS A 230 -4.02 -1.52 6.64
N PHE A 231 -4.91 -0.91 5.91
CA PHE A 231 -6.34 -1.16 5.88
C PHE A 231 -7.12 -0.56 7.04
N VAL A 232 -8.32 -0.24 6.68
CA VAL A 232 -9.42 0.15 7.55
C VAL A 232 -10.12 -1.05 8.20
N SER A 233 -9.51 -2.23 8.21
CA SER A 233 -10.12 -3.44 8.75
C SER A 233 -10.13 -3.46 10.27
N ASP A 234 -11.07 -4.20 10.83
CA ASP A 234 -11.12 -4.57 12.25
C ASP A 234 -9.94 -5.49 12.64
N PHE A 235 -9.98 -6.02 13.86
CA PHE A 235 -9.02 -6.99 14.36
C PHE A 235 -9.25 -8.38 13.74
N ASP A 236 -8.76 -8.62 12.53
CA ASP A 236 -8.82 -9.94 11.87
C ASP A 236 -8.18 -11.05 12.71
N GLY A 237 -7.20 -10.70 13.55
CA GLY A 237 -6.58 -11.57 14.54
C GLY A 237 -7.38 -11.75 15.82
N PHE A 238 -8.69 -11.39 15.86
CA PHE A 238 -9.53 -11.54 17.03
C PHE A 238 -10.90 -12.11 16.66
N ARG A 239 -11.25 -13.29 17.18
CA ARG A 239 -12.49 -13.98 16.85
C ARG A 239 -13.09 -14.63 18.09
N ALA A 240 -14.27 -14.20 18.50
CA ALA A 240 -14.97 -14.71 19.69
C ALA A 240 -15.65 -16.07 19.48
N THR A 241 -15.68 -16.60 18.25
CA THR A 241 -16.28 -17.89 17.92
C THR A 241 -15.23 -18.88 17.40
N PRO A 242 -15.39 -20.20 17.60
CA PRO A 242 -14.55 -21.21 16.96
C PRO A 242 -14.49 -21.04 15.43
N PRO A 243 -13.50 -21.63 14.76
CA PRO A 243 -13.46 -21.66 13.30
C PRO A 243 -14.75 -22.19 12.69
N ASP A 244 -15.15 -21.65 11.55
CA ASP A 244 -16.36 -22.05 10.88
C ASP A 244 -16.28 -23.53 10.48
N PRO A 245 -17.23 -24.38 10.87
CA PRO A 245 -17.17 -25.82 10.61
C PRO A 245 -17.19 -26.15 9.11
N ASP A 246 -17.89 -25.32 8.34
CA ASP A 246 -18.09 -25.50 6.89
C ASP A 246 -17.07 -24.71 6.04
N LEU A 247 -16.04 -24.10 6.67
CA LEU A 247 -15.01 -23.36 5.95
C LEU A 247 -14.28 -24.27 4.97
N LYS A 248 -14.37 -23.98 3.69
CA LYS A 248 -13.59 -24.67 2.66
C LYS A 248 -12.12 -24.27 2.79
N PRO A 249 -11.21 -25.23 2.95
CA PRO A 249 -9.79 -24.93 2.98
C PRO A 249 -9.34 -24.25 1.68
N ASP A 250 -8.60 -23.17 1.81
CA ASP A 250 -7.87 -22.53 0.71
C ASP A 250 -6.49 -23.17 0.51
N TYR A 251 -5.72 -22.60 -0.38
CA TYR A 251 -4.29 -22.84 -0.48
C TYR A 251 -3.57 -21.48 -0.49
N SER A 252 -2.69 -21.25 0.49
CA SER A 252 -1.82 -20.09 0.48
C SER A 252 -0.64 -20.32 -0.44
N GLU A 253 -0.61 -19.63 -1.56
CA GLU A 253 0.55 -19.66 -2.48
C GLU A 253 1.79 -19.07 -1.82
N ARG A 254 1.62 -18.07 -0.96
CA ARG A 254 2.72 -17.42 -0.23
C ARG A 254 3.45 -18.38 0.70
N PHE A 255 2.72 -19.20 1.44
CA PHE A 255 3.29 -20.09 2.45
C PHE A 255 3.32 -21.55 2.00
N HIS A 256 2.87 -21.84 0.79
CA HIS A 256 2.72 -23.21 0.26
C HIS A 256 1.95 -24.13 1.22
N LEU A 257 0.88 -23.59 1.81
CA LEU A 257 0.15 -24.22 2.91
C LEU A 257 -1.34 -24.34 2.60
N ALA A 258 -1.86 -25.57 2.61
CA ALA A 258 -3.28 -25.82 2.45
C ALA A 258 -4.05 -25.47 3.73
N GLY A 259 -5.21 -24.83 3.59
CA GLY A 259 -6.10 -24.49 4.69
C GLY A 259 -5.59 -23.36 5.58
N TYR A 260 -4.82 -22.45 5.02
CA TYR A 260 -4.29 -21.31 5.78
C TYR A 260 -5.41 -20.42 6.34
N ASN A 261 -6.51 -20.23 5.62
CA ASN A 261 -7.70 -19.55 6.11
C ASN A 261 -8.23 -20.15 7.42
N ARG A 262 -8.19 -21.48 7.56
CA ARG A 262 -8.61 -22.17 8.80
C ARG A 262 -7.62 -21.92 9.93
N ILE A 263 -6.33 -21.89 9.63
CA ILE A 263 -5.27 -21.56 10.60
C ILE A 263 -5.48 -20.14 11.12
N VAL A 264 -5.72 -19.17 10.24
CA VAL A 264 -6.04 -17.79 10.62
C VAL A 264 -7.22 -17.74 11.60
N GLN A 265 -8.33 -18.43 11.31
CA GLN A 265 -9.47 -18.46 12.22
C GLN A 265 -9.16 -19.18 13.55
N GLN A 266 -8.32 -20.21 13.53
CA GLN A 266 -7.92 -20.93 14.76
C GLN A 266 -7.06 -20.03 15.66
N GLU A 267 -6.06 -19.35 15.11
CA GLU A 267 -5.19 -18.45 15.88
C GLU A 267 -5.96 -17.22 16.38
N ALA A 268 -6.86 -16.67 15.57
CA ALA A 268 -7.76 -15.59 15.99
C ALA A 268 -8.65 -16.00 17.18
N TYR A 269 -9.18 -17.24 17.18
CA TYR A 269 -9.97 -17.75 18.30
C TYR A 269 -9.11 -18.04 19.53
N LYS A 270 -7.89 -18.56 19.36
CA LYS A 270 -6.93 -18.72 20.47
C LYS A 270 -6.57 -17.40 21.11
N PHE A 271 -6.36 -16.37 20.30
CA PHE A 271 -6.12 -15.02 20.81
C PHE A 271 -7.29 -14.52 21.65
N TYR A 272 -8.54 -14.70 21.21
CA TYR A 272 -9.71 -14.39 22.01
C TYR A 272 -9.71 -15.15 23.35
N GLN A 273 -9.44 -16.46 23.34
CA GLN A 273 -9.39 -17.26 24.58
C GLN A 273 -8.31 -16.78 25.55
N GLN A 274 -7.16 -16.36 25.04
CA GLN A 274 -6.09 -15.72 25.84
C GLN A 274 -6.56 -14.37 26.39
N TRP A 275 -7.15 -13.53 25.55
CA TRP A 275 -7.61 -12.18 25.90
C TRP A 275 -8.57 -12.16 27.06
N ILE A 276 -9.50 -13.12 27.12
CA ILE A 276 -10.49 -13.21 28.18
C ILE A 276 -9.99 -13.96 29.43
N SER A 277 -8.80 -14.54 29.39
CA SER A 277 -8.28 -15.33 30.52
C SER A 277 -7.93 -14.44 31.72
N PRO A 278 -8.06 -14.94 32.96
CA PRO A 278 -7.83 -14.14 34.17
C PRO A 278 -6.40 -13.60 34.31
N GLY A 279 -5.42 -14.27 33.73
CA GLY A 279 -4.01 -13.87 33.82
C GLY A 279 -3.52 -13.01 32.67
N PHE A 280 -4.38 -12.72 31.67
CA PHE A 280 -3.95 -11.93 30.52
C PHE A 280 -3.88 -10.43 30.87
N PRO A 281 -2.85 -9.71 30.40
CA PRO A 281 -2.69 -8.27 30.69
C PRO A 281 -3.90 -7.45 30.20
N ARG A 282 -4.35 -6.51 31.02
CA ARG A 282 -5.44 -5.61 30.64
C ARG A 282 -4.85 -4.36 29.98
N VAL A 283 -4.88 -4.32 28.66
CA VAL A 283 -4.35 -3.23 27.82
C VAL A 283 -5.38 -2.84 26.75
N LEU A 284 -5.25 -1.67 26.18
CA LEU A 284 -5.96 -1.29 24.96
C LEU A 284 -5.06 -1.61 23.78
N ILE A 285 -5.57 -2.32 22.78
CA ILE A 285 -4.92 -2.45 21.46
C ILE A 285 -5.76 -1.69 20.45
N VAL A 286 -5.12 -0.85 19.65
CA VAL A 286 -5.80 0.09 18.76
C VAL A 286 -5.26 -0.07 17.35
N LYS A 287 -6.14 -0.29 16.39
CA LYS A 287 -5.86 -0.12 14.95
C LYS A 287 -6.43 1.22 14.52
N ILE A 288 -5.56 2.14 14.10
CA ILE A 288 -5.97 3.46 13.62
C ILE A 288 -6.43 3.40 12.16
N GLN A 289 -7.42 4.23 11.82
CA GLN A 289 -7.95 4.40 10.47
C GLN A 289 -7.59 5.80 9.99
N HIS A 290 -6.63 5.89 9.09
CA HIS A 290 -6.05 7.14 8.61
C HIS A 290 -5.85 7.17 7.10
N ALA A 291 -6.74 6.50 6.36
CA ALA A 291 -6.77 6.56 4.90
C ALA A 291 -6.84 8.00 4.40
N ASN A 292 -6.23 8.24 3.26
CA ASN A 292 -6.15 9.54 2.63
C ASN A 292 -6.45 9.42 1.13
N PRO A 293 -6.53 10.53 0.38
CA PRO A 293 -6.85 10.45 -1.04
C PRO A 293 -5.82 9.70 -1.91
N TYR A 294 -4.61 9.44 -1.39
CA TYR A 294 -3.58 8.70 -2.11
C TYR A 294 -3.56 7.21 -1.78
N TYR A 295 -3.91 6.82 -0.53
CA TYR A 295 -3.71 5.45 -0.08
C TYR A 295 -4.61 5.07 1.10
N ASP A 296 -4.59 3.80 1.46
CA ASP A 296 -5.33 3.23 2.59
C ASP A 296 -4.80 3.65 3.96
N ASP A 297 -3.55 4.12 4.04
CA ASP A 297 -2.95 4.72 5.21
C ASP A 297 -2.13 5.98 4.88
N SER A 298 -1.68 6.72 5.86
CA SER A 298 -0.95 7.99 5.71
C SER A 298 0.53 7.90 6.10
N TYR A 299 1.04 6.70 6.33
CA TYR A 299 2.36 6.49 6.93
C TYR A 299 2.53 7.16 8.32
N ALA A 300 1.43 7.58 8.94
CA ALA A 300 1.33 8.18 10.26
C ALA A 300 2.28 9.37 10.53
N VAL A 301 2.75 10.06 9.48
CA VAL A 301 3.66 11.21 9.55
C VAL A 301 3.11 12.44 8.88
N ASN A 302 3.72 13.60 9.13
CA ASN A 302 3.41 14.81 8.39
C ASN A 302 4.06 14.77 7.01
N SER A 303 3.32 15.14 5.98
CA SER A 303 3.77 15.14 4.59
C SER A 303 3.33 16.40 3.85
N ALA A 304 4.15 16.85 2.91
CA ALA A 304 3.84 18.00 2.08
C ALA A 304 2.63 17.73 1.15
N ASN A 305 2.49 16.52 0.64
CA ASN A 305 1.39 16.16 -0.27
C ASN A 305 0.18 15.58 0.46
N VAL A 306 0.40 14.74 1.48
CA VAL A 306 -0.65 14.00 2.17
C VAL A 306 -1.25 14.84 3.32
N GLY A 307 -0.46 15.73 3.92
CA GLY A 307 -0.91 16.62 5.01
C GLY A 307 -0.36 16.23 6.38
N PRO A 308 -0.81 16.91 7.43
CA PRO A 308 -0.27 16.78 8.78
C PRO A 308 -0.88 15.58 9.53
N TYR A 309 -0.81 14.36 8.95
CA TYR A 309 -1.40 13.17 9.58
C TYR A 309 -0.72 12.78 10.88
N GLY A 310 0.62 12.89 10.97
CA GLY A 310 1.33 12.63 12.22
C GLY A 310 0.79 13.51 13.36
N ASP A 311 0.74 14.83 13.17
CA ASP A 311 0.21 15.74 14.17
C ASP A 311 -1.27 15.51 14.47
N ALA A 312 -2.08 15.17 13.47
CA ALA A 312 -3.50 14.89 13.65
C ALA A 312 -3.73 13.60 14.46
N ILE A 313 -2.94 12.56 14.21
CA ILE A 313 -3.00 11.32 14.99
C ILE A 313 -2.57 11.59 16.44
N GLU A 314 -1.41 12.23 16.64
CA GLU A 314 -0.81 12.43 17.94
C GLU A 314 -1.56 13.45 18.83
N ASN A 315 -2.13 14.49 18.23
CA ASN A 315 -2.73 15.59 19.00
C ASN A 315 -4.27 15.59 18.97
N GLU A 316 -4.91 14.84 18.07
CA GLU A 316 -6.36 14.78 17.97
C GLU A 316 -6.89 13.36 18.25
N LEU A 317 -6.42 12.32 17.52
CA LEU A 317 -6.97 10.98 17.61
C LEU A 317 -6.55 10.25 18.89
N VAL A 318 -5.25 10.17 19.19
CA VAL A 318 -4.74 9.45 20.38
C VAL A 318 -5.33 10.01 21.68
N PRO A 319 -5.37 11.33 21.90
CA PRO A 319 -6.05 11.89 23.08
C PRO A 319 -7.55 11.59 23.14
N ALA A 320 -8.24 11.55 21.99
CA ALA A 320 -9.65 11.20 21.95
C ALA A 320 -9.90 9.73 22.32
N ILE A 321 -9.04 8.82 21.82
CA ILE A 321 -9.08 7.40 22.20
C ILE A 321 -8.87 7.22 23.69
N GLU A 322 -7.81 7.80 24.25
CA GLU A 322 -7.49 7.68 25.67
C GLU A 322 -8.57 8.25 26.57
N LYS A 323 -9.16 9.36 26.18
CA LYS A 323 -10.29 9.96 26.90
C LYS A 323 -11.53 9.06 26.87
N GLN A 324 -11.84 8.46 25.72
CA GLN A 324 -13.05 7.63 25.57
C GLN A 324 -12.89 6.25 26.19
N PHE A 325 -11.68 5.66 26.09
CA PHE A 325 -11.41 4.30 26.51
C PHE A 325 -10.48 4.18 27.74
N HIS A 326 -10.41 5.24 28.53
CA HIS A 326 -9.68 5.26 29.82
C HIS A 326 -8.20 4.91 29.66
N GLY A 327 -7.51 5.41 28.63
CA GLY A 327 -6.06 5.30 28.53
C GLY A 327 -5.35 6.05 29.67
N ILE A 328 -4.13 5.62 30.03
CA ILE A 328 -3.30 6.30 31.05
C ILE A 328 -2.93 7.71 30.59
N GLY A 329 -2.87 7.99 29.29
CA GLY A 329 -2.65 9.33 28.76
C GLY A 329 -1.21 9.84 28.88
N GLN A 330 -0.24 8.96 29.08
CA GLN A 330 1.16 9.33 29.28
C GLN A 330 2.11 8.47 28.45
N GLY A 331 3.15 9.07 27.88
CA GLY A 331 4.08 8.42 26.97
C GLY A 331 4.73 7.14 27.52
N TRP A 332 4.99 7.06 28.83
CA TRP A 332 5.56 5.86 29.43
C TRP A 332 4.66 4.62 29.34
N ALA A 333 3.35 4.81 29.12
CA ALA A 333 2.35 3.75 29.01
C ALA A 333 1.85 3.54 27.58
N ARG A 334 2.47 4.19 26.60
CA ARG A 334 2.13 4.03 25.17
C ARG A 334 3.21 3.26 24.43
N PHE A 335 2.80 2.34 23.59
CA PHE A 335 3.68 1.52 22.78
C PHE A 335 3.11 1.35 21.37
N MET A 336 3.97 0.92 20.46
CA MET A 336 3.57 0.67 19.07
C MET A 336 4.19 -0.63 18.57
N TYR A 337 3.51 -1.26 17.63
CA TYR A 337 4.08 -2.30 16.79
C TYR A 337 3.42 -2.28 15.42
N GLY A 338 4.06 -2.92 14.46
CA GLY A 338 3.52 -3.08 13.11
C GLY A 338 4.46 -3.88 12.23
N GLY A 339 3.97 -4.27 11.07
CA GLY A 339 4.75 -4.98 10.07
C GLY A 339 4.67 -4.27 8.71
N SER A 340 5.74 -4.37 7.90
CA SER A 340 5.78 -3.74 6.57
C SER A 340 5.61 -2.22 6.69
N THR A 341 4.63 -1.64 6.02
CA THR A 341 4.22 -0.24 6.20
C THR A 341 4.05 0.12 7.68
N GLY A 342 3.30 -0.69 8.44
CA GLY A 342 3.12 -0.46 9.88
C GLY A 342 4.42 -0.58 10.69
N GLY A 343 5.38 -1.36 10.22
CA GLY A 343 6.74 -1.43 10.79
C GLY A 343 7.47 -0.11 10.61
N TRP A 344 7.43 0.48 9.42
CA TRP A 344 7.98 1.80 9.15
C TRP A 344 7.27 2.89 9.96
N GLU A 345 5.93 2.87 9.95
CA GLU A 345 5.11 3.83 10.69
C GLU A 345 5.46 3.84 12.18
N SER A 346 5.45 2.67 12.82
CA SER A 346 5.73 2.57 14.25
C SER A 346 7.14 3.05 14.60
N LEU A 347 8.13 2.81 13.74
CA LEU A 347 9.49 3.30 13.91
C LEU A 347 9.59 4.80 13.66
N ALA A 348 9.00 5.30 12.59
CA ALA A 348 8.99 6.73 12.24
C ALA A 348 8.31 7.57 13.33
N VAL A 349 7.13 7.15 13.80
CA VAL A 349 6.41 7.83 14.90
C VAL A 349 7.25 7.85 16.18
N GLN A 350 7.95 6.74 16.52
CA GLN A 350 8.85 6.72 17.66
C GLN A 350 10.01 7.72 17.52
N ILE A 351 10.53 7.90 16.32
CA ILE A 351 11.63 8.84 16.03
C ILE A 351 11.14 10.29 16.02
N PHE A 352 10.01 10.58 15.38
CA PHE A 352 9.50 11.94 15.25
C PHE A 352 8.79 12.45 16.51
N TYR A 353 8.22 11.55 17.31
CA TYR A 353 7.55 11.85 18.59
C TYR A 353 8.16 11.06 19.76
N PRO A 354 9.47 11.21 20.03
CA PRO A 354 10.25 10.29 20.87
C PRO A 354 9.82 10.23 22.35
N THR A 355 9.07 11.24 22.81
CA THR A 355 8.55 11.29 24.19
C THR A 355 7.09 10.81 24.30
N HIS A 356 6.39 10.66 23.18
CA HIS A 356 4.99 10.24 23.17
C HIS A 356 4.83 8.75 23.44
N TYR A 357 5.86 7.96 23.13
CA TYR A 357 5.86 6.49 23.25
C TYR A 357 7.08 5.98 24.00
N ASN A 358 6.93 4.83 24.63
CA ASN A 358 7.96 4.15 25.42
C ASN A 358 8.61 2.96 24.71
N GLY A 359 8.24 2.69 23.48
CA GLY A 359 8.85 1.66 22.65
C GLY A 359 8.06 1.31 21.40
N THR A 360 8.81 0.93 20.37
CA THR A 360 8.29 0.43 19.11
C THR A 360 8.87 -0.94 18.80
N PHE A 361 8.05 -1.81 18.18
CA PHE A 361 8.41 -3.14 17.73
C PHE A 361 8.09 -3.24 16.23
N ALA A 362 9.07 -2.85 15.41
CA ALA A 362 8.94 -2.75 13.96
C ALA A 362 9.34 -4.07 13.31
N ALA A 363 8.38 -4.78 12.73
CA ALA A 363 8.66 -6.00 11.97
C ALA A 363 8.75 -5.70 10.47
N CYS A 364 9.76 -6.25 9.79
CA CYS A 364 9.96 -6.12 8.35
C CYS A 364 9.61 -4.70 7.82
N PRO A 365 10.12 -3.61 8.44
CA PRO A 365 9.71 -2.26 8.08
C PRO A 365 10.00 -1.98 6.59
N ASP A 366 9.14 -1.20 5.95
CA ASP A 366 9.43 -0.60 4.64
C ASP A 366 10.79 0.10 4.65
N PRO A 367 11.38 0.47 3.50
CA PRO A 367 12.75 0.96 3.47
C PRO A 367 13.02 2.10 4.48
N ILE A 368 13.85 1.82 5.48
CA ILE A 368 14.23 2.75 6.54
C ILE A 368 15.57 3.46 6.29
N ASP A 369 16.25 3.06 5.21
CA ASP A 369 17.44 3.69 4.62
C ASP A 369 17.30 3.62 3.10
N PHE A 370 17.33 4.75 2.43
CA PHE A 370 17.09 4.80 0.98
C PHE A 370 18.32 4.56 0.12
N HIS A 371 19.48 4.18 0.69
CA HIS A 371 20.51 3.45 -0.07
C HIS A 371 20.03 2.05 -0.43
N GLU A 372 19.01 1.56 0.26
CA GLU A 372 18.39 0.26 0.06
C GLU A 372 16.86 0.44 -0.02
N TYR A 373 16.42 1.28 -0.97
CA TYR A 373 15.01 1.37 -1.34
C TYR A 373 14.62 0.06 -2.04
N MET A 374 14.34 -0.96 -1.24
CA MET A 374 14.33 -2.38 -1.62
C MET A 374 15.76 -2.81 -2.08
N ASN A 375 16.04 -2.77 -3.39
CA ASN A 375 17.35 -3.04 -4.00
C ASN A 375 17.93 -1.85 -4.77
N ILE A 376 17.36 -0.66 -4.60
CA ILE A 376 17.74 0.53 -5.37
C ILE A 376 18.44 1.50 -4.42
N ASP A 377 19.66 1.89 -4.76
CA ASP A 377 20.33 3.01 -4.10
C ASP A 377 19.85 4.32 -4.71
N LEU A 378 18.85 4.97 -4.09
CA LEU A 378 18.27 6.21 -4.60
C LEU A 378 19.28 7.37 -4.68
N TYR A 379 20.44 7.26 -4.01
CA TYR A 379 21.45 8.31 -3.99
C TYR A 379 22.54 8.14 -5.04
N ASN A 380 22.82 6.91 -5.45
CA ASN A 380 23.94 6.59 -6.32
C ASN A 380 23.52 5.92 -7.65
N ASP A 381 22.42 5.17 -7.67
CA ASP A 381 21.90 4.57 -8.89
C ASP A 381 21.33 5.63 -9.83
N LYS A 382 21.42 5.40 -11.13
CA LYS A 382 20.87 6.30 -12.14
C LYS A 382 19.43 5.94 -12.51
N ASN A 383 19.08 4.68 -12.37
CA ASN A 383 17.83 4.15 -12.89
C ASN A 383 17.24 3.13 -11.91
N ALA A 384 15.95 3.27 -11.62
CA ALA A 384 15.23 2.41 -10.68
C ALA A 384 14.80 1.06 -11.29
N PHE A 385 14.73 0.94 -12.62
CA PHE A 385 14.25 -0.27 -13.27
C PHE A 385 15.35 -1.25 -13.62
N PHE A 386 16.60 -0.74 -13.77
CA PHE A 386 17.71 -1.54 -14.26
C PHE A 386 19.02 -1.21 -13.54
N LEU A 387 19.75 -2.26 -13.18
CA LEU A 387 21.18 -2.14 -12.92
C LEU A 387 21.93 -2.04 -14.24
N GLU A 388 22.82 -1.05 -14.37
CA GLU A 388 23.71 -0.93 -15.52
C GLU A 388 24.97 -1.77 -15.30
N GLY A 389 24.99 -2.95 -15.89
CA GLY A 389 26.20 -3.78 -15.96
C GLY A 389 27.11 -3.38 -17.14
N VAL A 390 28.36 -3.87 -17.14
CA VAL A 390 29.34 -3.60 -18.20
C VAL A 390 28.84 -4.01 -19.60
N HIS A 391 27.99 -5.02 -19.66
CA HIS A 391 27.54 -5.60 -20.93
C HIS A 391 26.01 -5.67 -21.08
N LYS A 392 25.23 -5.47 -20.01
CA LYS A 392 23.77 -5.63 -20.03
C LYS A 392 23.12 -4.72 -19.00
N ARG A 393 21.93 -4.28 -19.32
CA ARG A 393 20.96 -3.80 -18.31
C ARG A 393 20.29 -5.01 -17.68
N VAL A 394 20.31 -5.09 -16.36
CA VAL A 394 19.69 -6.18 -15.59
C VAL A 394 18.46 -5.60 -14.90
N PRO A 395 17.25 -6.17 -15.09
CA PRO A 395 16.06 -5.68 -14.39
C PRO A 395 16.24 -5.72 -12.86
N GLN A 396 15.85 -4.65 -12.17
CA GLN A 396 15.80 -4.61 -10.71
C GLN A 396 14.61 -5.43 -10.20
N PRO A 397 14.82 -6.42 -9.34
CA PRO A 397 13.74 -7.17 -8.74
C PRO A 397 13.01 -6.32 -7.70
N ALA A 398 11.68 -6.36 -7.68
CA ALA A 398 10.85 -5.77 -6.63
C ALA A 398 10.35 -6.83 -5.65
N MET A 399 10.11 -8.05 -6.12
CA MET A 399 9.60 -9.14 -5.31
C MET A 399 10.32 -10.45 -5.64
N ARG A 400 10.66 -11.23 -4.62
CA ARG A 400 11.20 -12.58 -4.75
C ARG A 400 10.37 -13.61 -3.98
N ASP A 401 10.46 -14.86 -4.42
CA ASP A 401 9.94 -16.00 -3.64
C ASP A 401 10.95 -16.46 -2.58
N TYR A 402 10.55 -17.45 -1.78
CA TYR A 402 11.39 -18.05 -0.73
C TYR A 402 12.64 -18.82 -1.26
N LEU A 403 12.72 -19.05 -2.57
CA LEU A 403 13.89 -19.63 -3.25
C LEU A 403 14.80 -18.55 -3.87
N GLY A 404 14.40 -17.29 -3.79
CA GLY A 404 15.13 -16.15 -4.35
C GLY A 404 14.83 -15.88 -5.83
N HIS A 405 13.83 -16.53 -6.44
CA HIS A 405 13.43 -16.21 -7.81
C HIS A 405 12.70 -14.87 -7.85
N THR A 406 13.06 -14.01 -8.80
CA THR A 406 12.32 -12.77 -9.05
C THR A 406 10.91 -13.09 -9.52
N LEU A 407 9.91 -12.64 -8.80
CA LEU A 407 8.50 -12.75 -9.14
C LEU A 407 8.04 -11.57 -9.99
N ILE A 408 8.45 -10.37 -9.63
CA ILE A 408 8.11 -9.12 -10.31
C ILE A 408 9.31 -8.17 -10.27
N THR A 409 9.46 -7.36 -11.31
CA THR A 409 10.48 -6.30 -11.37
C THR A 409 9.91 -4.97 -10.92
N THR A 410 10.78 -4.01 -10.59
CA THR A 410 10.37 -2.65 -10.26
C THR A 410 9.65 -1.98 -11.43
N GLU A 411 10.08 -2.24 -12.67
CA GLU A 411 9.39 -1.75 -13.88
C GLU A 411 7.98 -2.32 -13.98
N ASP A 412 7.78 -3.62 -13.69
CA ASP A 412 6.46 -4.26 -13.72
C ASP A 412 5.53 -3.68 -12.67
N ASN A 413 6.01 -3.53 -11.42
CA ASN A 413 5.21 -2.94 -10.35
C ASN A 413 4.81 -1.49 -10.66
N ASN A 414 5.78 -0.70 -11.16
CA ASN A 414 5.49 0.66 -11.61
C ASN A 414 4.46 0.71 -12.76
N ALA A 415 4.51 -0.26 -13.67
CA ALA A 415 3.54 -0.33 -14.76
C ALA A 415 2.14 -0.74 -14.29
N TYR A 416 2.04 -1.58 -13.26
CA TYR A 416 0.80 -1.89 -12.57
C TYR A 416 0.17 -0.60 -12.02
N GLU A 417 0.93 0.18 -11.26
CA GLU A 417 0.47 1.44 -10.69
C GLU A 417 0.04 2.45 -11.76
N LEU A 418 0.82 2.60 -12.86
CA LEU A 418 0.44 3.47 -13.98
C LEU A 418 -0.86 3.06 -14.67
N ALA A 419 -1.20 1.78 -14.69
CA ALA A 419 -2.48 1.32 -15.20
C ALA A 419 -3.62 1.78 -14.29
N LEU A 420 -3.45 1.69 -12.96
CA LEU A 420 -4.45 2.07 -11.98
C LEU A 420 -4.61 3.58 -11.79
N GLY A 421 -3.51 4.36 -11.91
CA GLY A 421 -3.55 5.81 -11.76
C GLY A 421 -2.34 6.51 -12.38
N ASP A 422 -2.53 7.72 -12.87
CA ASP A 422 -1.46 8.62 -13.28
C ASP A 422 -1.20 9.68 -12.20
N HIS A 423 -0.13 10.43 -12.28
CA HIS A 423 0.22 11.52 -11.34
C HIS A 423 0.27 11.09 -9.85
N GLY A 424 0.68 9.84 -9.57
CA GLY A 424 0.77 9.33 -8.20
C GLY A 424 -0.59 8.99 -7.56
N ARG A 425 -1.59 8.62 -8.36
CA ARG A 425 -2.98 8.38 -7.92
C ARG A 425 -3.44 6.93 -8.09
N SER A 426 -2.51 5.99 -8.11
CA SER A 426 -2.85 4.57 -8.26
C SER A 426 -3.61 3.99 -7.06
N GLY A 427 -3.39 4.53 -5.87
CA GLY A 427 -3.82 3.94 -4.61
C GLY A 427 -2.91 2.80 -4.15
N GLU A 428 -1.66 2.74 -4.61
CA GLU A 428 -0.73 1.64 -4.39
C GLU A 428 0.61 2.11 -3.77
N GLN A 429 1.46 1.14 -3.44
CA GLN A 429 2.62 1.29 -2.55
C GLN A 429 3.69 2.28 -3.04
N PHE A 430 4.12 2.23 -4.30
CA PHE A 430 5.15 3.17 -4.78
C PHE A 430 4.63 4.59 -4.88
N ASP A 431 3.36 4.75 -5.25
CA ASP A 431 2.75 6.07 -5.35
C ASP A 431 2.55 6.71 -3.98
N ILE A 432 2.17 5.93 -2.94
CA ILE A 432 2.08 6.50 -1.57
C ILE A 432 3.47 6.88 -1.04
N TRP A 433 4.51 6.09 -1.27
CA TRP A 433 5.86 6.47 -0.88
C TRP A 433 6.27 7.81 -1.51
N GLN A 434 5.96 8.00 -2.80
CA GLN A 434 6.23 9.27 -3.46
C GLN A 434 5.37 10.41 -2.92
N ALA A 435 4.12 10.13 -2.57
CA ALA A 435 3.24 11.13 -1.98
C ALA A 435 3.69 11.53 -0.56
N VAL A 436 4.04 10.57 0.29
CA VAL A 436 4.47 10.85 1.66
C VAL A 436 5.84 11.50 1.69
N TYR A 437 6.81 10.93 0.98
CA TYR A 437 8.21 11.34 1.10
C TYR A 437 8.59 12.47 0.14
N GLY A 438 7.83 12.69 -0.94
CA GLY A 438 8.18 13.63 -2.01
C GLY A 438 7.77 15.08 -1.74
N PRO A 439 8.47 16.04 -2.36
CA PRO A 439 8.00 17.42 -2.42
C PRO A 439 6.78 17.55 -3.34
N VAL A 440 6.05 18.65 -3.18
CA VAL A 440 4.93 18.99 -4.08
C VAL A 440 5.46 19.44 -5.44
N GLY A 441 4.92 18.85 -6.51
CA GLY A 441 5.17 19.25 -7.88
C GLY A 441 4.43 20.54 -8.28
N GLU A 442 4.75 21.06 -9.47
CA GLU A 442 4.16 22.30 -9.96
C GLU A 442 2.65 22.21 -10.19
N ASP A 443 2.17 21.03 -10.61
CA ASP A 443 0.76 20.73 -10.84
C ASP A 443 0.00 20.37 -9.55
N GLY A 444 0.69 20.30 -8.40
CA GLY A 444 0.15 19.90 -7.11
C GLY A 444 0.21 18.41 -6.81
N SER A 445 0.60 17.59 -7.79
CA SER A 445 0.88 16.16 -7.57
C SER A 445 2.24 15.96 -6.87
N PRO A 446 2.50 14.79 -6.27
CA PRO A 446 3.81 14.47 -5.74
C PRO A 446 4.87 14.50 -6.85
N LYS A 447 6.02 15.12 -6.59
CA LYS A 447 7.14 15.06 -7.54
C LYS A 447 7.74 13.66 -7.49
N PRO A 448 7.76 12.90 -8.61
CA PRO A 448 8.20 11.51 -8.58
C PRO A 448 9.70 11.40 -8.30
N ILE A 449 10.08 10.34 -7.55
CA ILE A 449 11.47 10.02 -7.25
C ILE A 449 12.23 9.51 -8.48
N PHE A 450 11.53 8.90 -9.41
CA PHE A 450 12.04 8.49 -10.71
C PHE A 450 10.97 8.69 -11.79
N ASP A 451 11.41 8.91 -13.02
CA ASP A 451 10.50 8.97 -14.16
C ASP A 451 9.78 7.63 -14.34
N LYS A 452 8.45 7.68 -14.34
CA LYS A 452 7.58 6.49 -14.35
C LYS A 452 7.66 5.67 -15.65
N ILE A 453 8.28 6.20 -16.71
CA ILE A 453 8.43 5.52 -18.01
C ILE A 453 9.86 5.03 -18.22
N SER A 454 10.87 5.89 -17.94
CA SER A 454 12.27 5.55 -18.17
C SER A 454 12.95 4.90 -16.95
N GLY A 455 12.43 5.13 -15.75
CA GLY A 455 13.04 4.74 -14.49
C GLY A 455 14.18 5.65 -14.01
N ASP A 456 14.47 6.75 -14.71
CA ASP A 456 15.58 7.64 -14.35
C ASP A 456 15.33 8.35 -13.03
N ILE A 457 16.26 8.22 -12.08
CA ILE A 457 16.12 8.72 -10.71
C ILE A 457 16.38 10.24 -10.67
N ASP A 458 15.47 10.98 -10.01
CA ASP A 458 15.68 12.39 -9.68
C ASP A 458 16.42 12.54 -8.35
N HIS A 459 17.74 12.68 -8.41
CA HIS A 459 18.56 12.84 -7.20
C HIS A 459 18.23 14.09 -6.36
N SER A 460 17.56 15.09 -6.94
CA SER A 460 17.10 16.24 -6.17
C SER A 460 15.93 15.88 -5.25
N VAL A 461 15.05 14.99 -5.71
CA VAL A 461 13.97 14.42 -4.91
C VAL A 461 14.54 13.43 -3.88
N ALA A 462 15.51 12.60 -4.28
CA ALA A 462 16.19 11.69 -3.34
C ALA A 462 16.86 12.45 -2.18
N ALA A 463 17.49 13.59 -2.43
CA ALA A 463 18.07 14.43 -1.39
C ALA A 463 16.99 15.00 -0.42
N TYR A 464 15.81 15.34 -0.93
CA TYR A 464 14.68 15.75 -0.10
C TYR A 464 14.19 14.59 0.80
N TRP A 465 14.06 13.39 0.23
CA TRP A 465 13.67 12.18 0.98
C TRP A 465 14.68 11.88 2.09
N ARG A 466 15.98 11.94 1.79
CA ARG A 466 17.06 11.74 2.77
C ARG A 466 16.94 12.67 3.96
N GLN A 467 16.68 13.93 3.68
CA GLN A 467 16.60 14.95 4.73
C GLN A 467 15.41 14.75 5.67
N HIS A 468 14.27 14.27 5.15
CA HIS A 468 12.99 14.32 5.84
C HIS A 468 12.43 12.96 6.27
N TYR A 469 12.76 11.86 5.57
CA TYR A 469 12.08 10.58 5.74
C TYR A 469 13.02 9.36 5.77
N ASP A 470 14.28 9.48 5.42
CA ASP A 470 15.27 8.43 5.63
C ASP A 470 15.57 8.32 7.12
N LEU A 471 15.03 7.26 7.75
CA LEU A 471 15.04 7.14 9.21
C LEU A 471 16.46 6.89 9.75
N GLU A 472 17.27 6.15 9.00
CA GLU A 472 18.68 5.93 9.35
C GLU A 472 19.48 7.24 9.29
N ALA A 473 19.38 7.96 8.17
CA ALA A 473 20.07 9.24 8.00
C ALA A 473 19.64 10.29 9.03
N ILE A 474 18.36 10.30 9.43
CA ILE A 474 17.83 11.17 10.49
C ILE A 474 18.44 10.79 11.84
N LEU A 475 18.48 9.51 12.17
CA LEU A 475 19.07 9.04 13.43
C LEU A 475 20.58 9.31 13.48
N GLU A 476 21.31 9.02 12.37
CA GLU A 476 22.75 9.31 12.28
C GLU A 476 23.03 10.81 12.52
N ARG A 477 22.29 11.66 11.82
CA ARG A 477 22.44 13.11 11.92
C ARG A 477 22.11 13.68 13.32
N ASP A 478 21.03 13.19 13.93
CA ASP A 478 20.41 13.80 15.09
C ASP A 478 20.57 12.97 16.38
N TRP A 479 21.40 11.92 16.41
CA TRP A 479 21.54 11.00 17.55
C TRP A 479 21.86 11.70 18.87
N ALA A 480 22.70 12.70 18.83
CA ALA A 480 23.04 13.47 20.03
C ALA A 480 21.81 14.08 20.75
N LYS A 481 20.75 14.40 20.00
CA LYS A 481 19.49 14.93 20.50
C LYS A 481 18.45 13.85 20.75
N LEU A 482 18.33 12.92 19.81
CA LEU A 482 17.28 11.89 19.82
C LEU A 482 17.66 10.71 20.73
N GLY A 483 18.93 10.29 20.72
CA GLY A 483 19.40 9.11 21.45
C GLY A 483 18.95 9.07 22.91
N PRO A 484 19.10 10.14 23.72
CA PRO A 484 18.65 10.16 25.11
C PRO A 484 17.14 9.93 25.30
N GLN A 485 16.34 10.19 24.26
CA GLN A 485 14.88 9.99 24.28
C GLN A 485 14.48 8.63 23.70
N LEU A 486 15.38 7.97 22.96
CA LEU A 486 15.14 6.72 22.25
C LEU A 486 15.82 5.50 22.90
N GLU A 487 16.62 5.69 23.95
CA GLU A 487 17.34 4.59 24.62
C GLU A 487 16.39 3.45 25.02
N GLY A 488 16.66 2.26 24.49
CA GLY A 488 15.89 1.04 24.74
C GLY A 488 14.47 1.04 24.17
N LYS A 489 14.15 1.92 23.20
CA LYS A 489 12.81 2.02 22.61
C LYS A 489 12.71 1.43 21.20
N ILE A 490 13.82 1.20 20.53
CA ILE A 490 13.87 0.72 19.13
C ILE A 490 14.09 -0.78 19.11
N HIS A 491 13.10 -1.53 18.58
CA HIS A 491 13.18 -2.97 18.38
C HIS A 491 12.78 -3.27 16.93
N ILE A 492 13.66 -3.92 16.16
CA ILE A 492 13.46 -4.20 14.75
C ILE A 492 13.61 -5.72 14.50
N TYR A 493 12.70 -6.27 13.72
CA TYR A 493 12.67 -7.69 13.37
C TYR A 493 12.51 -7.83 11.87
N VAL A 494 13.30 -8.68 11.21
CA VAL A 494 13.16 -8.90 9.76
C VAL A 494 13.60 -10.31 9.38
N GLY A 495 12.93 -10.90 8.39
CA GLY A 495 13.36 -12.14 7.78
C GLY A 495 14.60 -11.92 6.89
N SER A 496 15.61 -12.81 6.93
CA SER A 496 16.78 -12.68 6.06
C SER A 496 16.45 -12.84 4.57
N ASP A 497 15.35 -13.49 4.25
CA ASP A 497 14.85 -13.70 2.90
C ASP A 497 13.57 -12.88 2.63
N ASP A 498 13.47 -11.67 3.23
CA ASP A 498 12.31 -10.80 3.06
C ASP A 498 11.92 -10.70 1.58
N THR A 499 10.63 -10.88 1.30
CA THR A 499 10.06 -10.95 -0.04
C THR A 499 10.33 -9.69 -0.87
N TYR A 500 10.35 -8.53 -0.22
CA TYR A 500 10.55 -7.21 -0.83
C TYR A 500 11.95 -6.64 -0.57
N PHE A 501 12.90 -7.46 -0.12
CA PHE A 501 14.29 -7.08 0.18
C PHE A 501 14.44 -6.06 1.32
N LEU A 502 13.44 -5.91 2.17
CA LEU A 502 13.45 -4.91 3.25
C LEU A 502 14.51 -5.17 4.32
N ASN A 503 15.01 -6.41 4.38
CA ASN A 503 16.18 -6.76 5.21
C ASN A 503 17.43 -5.93 4.90
N ASN A 504 17.58 -5.45 3.66
CA ASN A 504 18.78 -4.70 3.25
C ASN A 504 18.90 -3.37 4.01
N ALA A 505 17.83 -2.60 4.07
CA ALA A 505 17.80 -1.33 4.83
C ALA A 505 17.99 -1.57 6.34
N VAL A 506 17.49 -2.70 6.87
CA VAL A 506 17.66 -3.06 8.28
C VAL A 506 19.12 -3.37 8.62
N TYR A 507 19.88 -4.02 7.72
CA TYR A 507 21.31 -4.24 7.94
C TYR A 507 22.07 -2.92 8.13
N ARG A 508 21.78 -1.92 7.31
CA ARG A 508 22.40 -0.60 7.41
C ARG A 508 22.01 0.13 8.71
N MET A 509 20.73 0.09 9.05
CA MET A 509 20.25 0.63 10.32
C MET A 509 20.94 -0.02 11.52
N GLU A 510 21.13 -1.34 11.53
CA GLU A 510 21.85 -2.04 12.61
C GLU A 510 23.32 -1.62 12.66
N ASP A 511 23.98 -1.50 11.50
CA ASP A 511 25.37 -1.02 11.42
C ASP A 511 25.50 0.33 12.13
N PHE A 512 24.60 1.28 11.86
CA PHE A 512 24.58 2.56 12.56
C PHE A 512 24.29 2.38 14.06
N LEU A 513 23.17 1.72 14.44
CA LEU A 513 22.73 1.57 15.81
C LEU A 513 23.79 0.92 16.70
N SER A 514 24.56 -0.05 16.17
CA SER A 514 25.64 -0.74 16.88
C SER A 514 26.81 0.17 17.24
N THR A 515 26.99 1.27 16.52
CA THR A 515 28.05 2.27 16.76
C THR A 515 27.68 3.33 17.78
N THR A 516 26.39 3.46 18.12
CA THR A 516 25.86 4.54 18.97
C THR A 516 26.48 4.52 20.37
N LYS A 517 26.77 5.73 20.88
CA LYS A 517 27.36 5.96 22.22
C LYS A 517 26.76 7.23 22.81
N ASN A 518 26.60 7.23 24.12
CA ASN A 518 26.16 8.39 24.89
C ASN A 518 24.77 8.93 24.50
N PRO A 519 23.70 8.08 24.57
CA PRO A 519 23.70 6.68 25.01
C PRO A 519 23.94 5.71 23.86
N ALA A 520 24.22 4.45 24.18
CA ALA A 520 23.98 3.35 23.26
C ALA A 520 22.46 3.21 23.03
N TYR A 521 22.05 2.74 21.87
CA TYR A 521 20.59 2.68 21.56
C TYR A 521 19.80 1.73 22.48
N GLY A 522 20.45 0.70 23.03
CA GLY A 522 19.91 -0.17 24.10
C GLY A 522 18.65 -0.97 23.74
N GLY A 523 18.31 -1.04 22.45
CA GLY A 523 17.23 -1.86 21.91
C GLY A 523 17.71 -3.17 21.32
N GLU A 524 17.01 -3.68 20.30
CA GLU A 524 17.43 -4.91 19.60
C GLU A 524 17.11 -4.84 18.11
N VAL A 525 17.95 -5.50 17.31
CA VAL A 525 17.68 -5.87 15.92
C VAL A 525 17.84 -7.39 15.83
N THR A 526 16.86 -8.08 15.26
CA THR A 526 16.83 -9.53 15.21
C THR A 526 16.40 -10.03 13.83
N TYR A 527 17.09 -11.07 13.35
CA TYR A 527 16.86 -11.65 12.03
C TYR A 527 16.26 -13.05 12.13
N GLY A 528 15.22 -13.31 11.34
CA GLY A 528 14.67 -14.64 11.14
C GLY A 528 15.45 -15.38 10.06
N PRO A 529 16.22 -16.45 10.37
CA PRO A 529 16.96 -17.18 9.35
C PRO A 529 16.03 -17.74 8.28
N ARG A 530 16.21 -17.31 7.03
CA ARG A 530 15.38 -17.68 5.88
C ARG A 530 13.87 -17.39 6.04
N ALA A 531 13.52 -16.55 6.99
CA ALA A 531 12.16 -16.08 7.13
C ALA A 531 11.85 -15.03 6.05
N GLU A 532 10.63 -15.06 5.57
CA GLU A 532 10.10 -14.16 4.55
C GLU A 532 9.51 -12.89 5.19
N HIS A 533 8.90 -12.08 4.36
CA HIS A 533 8.25 -10.83 4.75
C HIS A 533 7.26 -11.00 5.90
N CYS A 534 7.24 -10.05 6.80
CA CYS A 534 6.44 -9.99 8.03
C CYS A 534 6.81 -11.03 9.09
N TRP A 535 8.07 -11.51 9.13
CA TRP A 535 8.55 -12.19 10.31
C TRP A 535 8.65 -11.20 11.47
N ASN A 536 8.04 -11.56 12.61
CA ASN A 536 7.82 -10.64 13.75
C ASN A 536 8.75 -10.88 14.95
N GLY A 537 9.82 -11.65 14.77
CA GLY A 537 10.77 -11.93 15.86
C GLY A 537 10.49 -13.22 16.64
N ASP A 538 9.48 -14.01 16.30
CA ASP A 538 9.26 -15.32 16.92
C ASP A 538 10.18 -16.39 16.29
N PRO A 539 11.18 -16.91 17.02
CA PRO A 539 12.09 -17.91 16.50
C PRO A 539 11.49 -19.33 16.59
N THR A 540 10.35 -19.51 17.21
CA THR A 540 9.79 -20.84 17.55
C THR A 540 8.75 -21.32 16.56
N LEU A 541 8.10 -20.40 15.84
CA LEU A 541 7.03 -20.69 14.90
C LEU A 541 7.45 -20.38 13.45
N PRO A 542 6.94 -21.15 12.49
CA PRO A 542 7.05 -20.80 11.08
C PRO A 542 6.45 -19.40 10.81
N ASN A 543 6.97 -18.69 9.82
CA ASN A 543 6.53 -17.35 9.48
C ASN A 543 5.01 -17.24 9.26
N ALA A 544 4.40 -18.26 8.62
CA ALA A 544 2.95 -18.33 8.40
C ALA A 544 2.11 -18.26 9.69
N TYR A 545 2.64 -18.77 10.81
CA TYR A 545 1.97 -18.74 12.11
C TYR A 545 2.41 -17.55 12.95
N SER A 546 3.70 -17.23 12.99
CA SER A 546 4.22 -16.18 13.87
C SER A 546 3.57 -14.83 13.56
N ARG A 547 3.37 -14.50 12.29
CA ARG A 547 2.70 -13.26 11.87
C ARG A 547 1.29 -13.08 12.40
N LEU A 548 0.60 -14.15 12.79
CA LEU A 548 -0.74 -14.09 13.39
C LEU A 548 -0.71 -13.73 14.87
N HIS A 549 0.48 -13.58 15.47
CA HIS A 549 0.66 -13.36 16.89
C HIS A 549 1.17 -11.96 17.26
N TYR A 550 1.10 -10.97 16.35
CA TYR A 550 1.53 -9.59 16.64
C TYR A 550 0.94 -9.04 17.93
N ASN A 551 -0.37 -9.25 18.15
CA ASN A 551 -1.07 -8.72 19.31
C ASN A 551 -0.62 -9.30 20.67
N THR A 552 0.13 -10.39 20.68
CA THR A 552 0.60 -11.05 21.91
C THR A 552 2.13 -11.11 22.01
N GLN A 553 2.83 -11.11 20.88
CA GLN A 553 4.27 -11.33 20.78
C GLN A 553 5.09 -10.37 21.65
N TYR A 554 4.73 -9.11 21.68
CA TYR A 554 5.51 -8.06 22.33
C TYR A 554 5.05 -7.71 23.75
N LEU A 555 3.89 -8.22 24.19
CA LEU A 555 3.32 -7.89 25.49
C LEU A 555 4.28 -8.12 26.67
N PRO A 556 5.04 -9.23 26.75
CA PRO A 556 5.99 -9.44 27.84
C PRO A 556 7.06 -8.33 27.92
N LYS A 557 7.60 -7.91 26.77
CA LYS A 557 8.61 -6.83 26.70
C LYS A 557 7.99 -5.46 27.07
N ILE A 558 6.77 -5.21 26.60
CA ILE A 558 6.01 -4.00 26.92
C ILE A 558 5.78 -3.89 28.43
N LEU A 559 5.29 -4.95 29.07
CA LEU A 559 5.02 -4.96 30.50
C LEU A 559 6.28 -4.81 31.34
N ASP A 560 7.36 -5.49 30.99
CA ASP A 560 8.67 -5.35 31.62
C ASP A 560 9.19 -3.91 31.55
N ARG A 561 9.04 -3.28 30.37
CA ARG A 561 9.45 -1.89 30.21
C ARG A 561 8.58 -0.92 30.99
N ILE A 562 7.26 -1.11 31.03
CA ILE A 562 6.36 -0.33 31.89
C ILE A 562 6.84 -0.38 33.34
N GLU A 563 7.13 -1.58 33.87
CA GLU A 563 7.57 -1.75 35.26
C GLU A 563 8.90 -1.04 35.55
N LYS A 564 9.83 -1.06 34.59
CA LYS A 564 11.16 -0.47 34.73
C LYS A 564 11.19 1.06 34.59
N THR A 565 10.25 1.62 33.81
CA THR A 565 10.33 3.02 33.39
C THR A 565 9.18 3.90 33.87
N ALA A 566 8.14 3.32 34.45
CA ALA A 566 7.02 4.08 34.99
C ALA A 566 7.51 5.09 36.05
N PRO A 567 7.05 6.34 35.98
CA PRO A 567 7.46 7.36 36.97
C PRO A 567 6.97 7.00 38.38
N LYS A 568 7.69 7.50 39.39
CA LYS A 568 7.32 7.26 40.78
C LYS A 568 5.88 7.76 41.06
N GLY A 569 5.04 6.85 41.57
CA GLY A 569 3.62 7.13 41.85
C GLY A 569 2.67 6.88 40.67
N ALA A 570 3.17 6.35 39.57
CA ALA A 570 2.33 5.91 38.46
C ALA A 570 1.33 4.84 38.89
N ASP A 571 0.15 4.85 38.28
CA ASP A 571 -0.86 3.80 38.47
C ASP A 571 -0.48 2.53 37.73
N LEU A 572 0.09 1.58 38.45
CA LEU A 572 0.43 0.24 37.94
C LEU A 572 -0.56 -0.83 38.42
N LYS A 573 -1.69 -0.45 39.01
CA LYS A 573 -2.59 -1.38 39.70
C LYS A 573 -4.02 -1.38 39.14
N SER A 574 -4.58 -0.23 38.79
CA SER A 574 -6.01 -0.14 38.43
C SER A 574 -6.40 -1.03 37.27
N TRP A 575 -5.49 -1.28 36.34
CA TRP A 575 -5.68 -2.11 35.16
C TRP A 575 -5.24 -3.60 35.34
N ARG A 576 -4.86 -4.00 36.57
CA ARG A 576 -4.43 -5.39 36.90
C ARG A 576 -5.46 -6.11 37.75
N TYR A 577 -6.73 -6.01 37.39
CA TYR A 577 -7.83 -6.71 38.07
C TYR A 577 -8.10 -8.10 37.49
#